data_09cb2b84c316c9e065050456ba215b70
#
_entry.id   09cb2b84c316c9e065050456ba215b70
#
_cell.length_a   1.000
_cell.length_b   1.000
_cell.length_c   1.000
_cell.angle_alpha   90.00
_cell.angle_beta   90.00
_cell.angle_gamma   90.00
#
_symmetry.space_group_name_H-M   'P 1'
#
loop_
_entity.id
_entity.type
_entity.pdbx_description
1 polymer ?
#
loop_
_entity_poly.entity_id
_entity_poly.type
_entity_poly.pdbx_seq_one_letter_code
_entity_poly.pdbx_strand_id
1 'polypeptide(L)'
;GDSGHLRRQMNLLSKASISTLHAFCIRVIRQYFHVINLDPGFRIGDETECSLIKLEGIEDLFEKEYEKGSEGFLGLVERFGDNRQDVPLQDLVLRLHGFIQSKPDPRQWLEERVQDFALKADEIEKSPWCRALLSQIRMDLTGAMDLLRDALVLCRKPGGPRSYEANILDDLAQLEGLLSVTERRGLKAC
;
A
#
# COMPACT_ATOMS: atom_id res chain seq x y z
N GLY A 1 32.06 -0.86 45.98
CA GLY A 1 32.45 -0.29 44.68
C GLY A 1 31.31 0.25 43.82
N ASP A 2 30.04 0.00 44.17
CA ASP A 2 28.87 0.29 43.32
C ASP A 2 28.21 1.66 43.52
N SER A 3 28.39 2.26 44.68
CA SER A 3 27.68 3.52 45.04
C SER A 3 28.15 4.74 44.22
N GLY A 4 29.44 4.78 43.83
CA GLY A 4 30.00 5.85 43.02
C GLY A 4 29.53 5.81 41.56
N HIS A 5 29.40 4.61 41.00
CA HIS A 5 28.84 4.39 39.66
C HIS A 5 27.38 4.79 39.60
N LEU A 6 26.57 4.34 40.52
CA LEU A 6 25.14 4.66 40.62
C LEU A 6 24.89 6.17 40.80
N ARG A 7 25.67 6.86 41.67
CA ARG A 7 25.57 8.33 41.77
C ARG A 7 25.93 9.06 40.49
N ARG A 8 26.93 8.59 39.77
CA ARG A 8 27.30 9.15 38.47
C ARG A 8 26.19 8.93 37.43
N GLN A 9 25.57 7.76 37.38
CA GLN A 9 24.43 7.46 36.51
C GLN A 9 23.20 8.30 36.88
N MET A 10 22.88 8.47 38.16
CA MET A 10 21.81 9.36 38.61
C MET A 10 22.02 10.82 38.20
N ASN A 11 23.24 11.32 38.27
CA ASN A 11 23.58 12.67 37.78
C ASN A 11 23.50 12.82 36.26
N LEU A 12 23.75 11.74 35.51
CA LEU A 12 23.59 11.71 34.06
C LEU A 12 22.12 11.60 33.64
N LEU A 13 21.27 11.01 34.47
CA LEU A 13 19.85 10.83 34.17
C LEU A 13 19.14 12.19 33.97
N SER A 14 19.52 13.20 34.78
CA SER A 14 18.98 14.57 34.67
C SER A 14 19.38 15.27 33.35
N LYS A 15 20.47 14.80 32.71
CA LYS A 15 20.97 15.30 31.41
C LYS A 15 20.54 14.41 30.25
N ALA A 16 19.92 13.27 30.52
CA ALA A 16 19.51 12.34 29.50
C ALA A 16 18.27 12.89 28.75
N SER A 17 18.33 12.87 27.44
CA SER A 17 17.19 13.23 26.57
C SER A 17 16.19 12.05 26.48
N ILE A 18 15.43 11.82 27.54
CA ILE A 18 14.38 10.82 27.54
C ILE A 18 13.13 11.46 26.92
N SER A 19 12.73 10.99 25.73
CA SER A 19 11.59 11.55 25.01
C SER A 19 11.02 10.52 24.02
N THR A 20 9.77 10.73 23.60
CA THR A 20 9.24 9.97 22.46
C THR A 20 9.97 10.33 21.17
N LEU A 21 9.92 9.44 20.16
CA LEU A 21 10.50 9.70 18.85
C LEU A 21 9.99 11.01 18.25
N HIS A 22 8.68 11.25 18.34
CA HIS A 22 8.07 12.50 17.85
C HIS A 22 8.63 13.74 18.55
N ALA A 23 8.73 13.72 19.88
CA ALA A 23 9.29 14.84 20.64
C ALA A 23 10.78 15.08 20.30
N PHE A 24 11.54 14.02 20.02
CA PHE A 24 12.91 14.11 19.54
C PHE A 24 12.95 14.78 18.15
N CYS A 25 12.13 14.30 17.20
CA CYS A 25 12.08 14.87 15.83
C CYS A 25 11.72 16.37 15.86
N ILE A 26 10.69 16.75 16.65
CA ILE A 26 10.29 18.16 16.80
C ILE A 26 11.46 19.02 17.33
N ARG A 27 12.19 18.51 18.31
CA ARG A 27 13.35 19.20 18.89
C ARG A 27 14.46 19.41 17.85
N VAL A 28 14.75 18.37 17.05
CA VAL A 28 15.72 18.46 15.94
C VAL A 28 15.25 19.49 14.92
N ILE A 29 13.99 19.45 14.49
CA ILE A 29 13.45 20.43 13.54
C ILE A 29 13.53 21.85 14.10
N ARG A 30 13.17 22.07 15.36
CA ARG A 30 13.26 23.39 16.01
C ARG A 30 14.69 23.89 16.18
N GLN A 31 15.67 23.01 16.28
CA GLN A 31 17.09 23.37 16.35
C GLN A 31 17.66 23.74 14.96
N TYR A 32 17.19 23.07 13.91
CA TYR A 32 17.74 23.16 12.57
C TYR A 32 16.76 23.71 11.53
N PHE A 33 15.68 24.41 11.97
CA PHE A 33 14.63 24.95 11.08
C PHE A 33 15.19 25.78 9.91
N HIS A 34 16.26 26.50 10.13
CA HIS A 34 16.94 27.33 9.13
C HIS A 34 17.57 26.52 8.00
N VAL A 35 17.99 25.25 8.25
CA VAL A 35 18.61 24.38 7.24
C VAL A 35 17.56 23.92 6.21
N ILE A 36 16.32 23.72 6.64
CA ILE A 36 15.20 23.27 5.79
C ILE A 36 14.30 24.44 5.36
N ASN A 37 14.71 25.67 5.61
CA ASN A 37 13.99 26.91 5.29
C ASN A 37 12.54 26.91 5.83
N LEU A 38 12.35 26.43 7.07
CA LEU A 38 11.08 26.41 7.76
C LEU A 38 10.90 27.67 8.60
N ASP A 39 9.68 28.20 8.65
CA ASP A 39 9.35 29.32 9.54
C ASP A 39 9.59 28.93 11.00
N PRO A 40 10.30 29.74 11.83
CA PRO A 40 10.53 29.42 13.24
C PRO A 40 9.23 29.35 14.06
N GLY A 41 8.16 30.02 13.62
CA GLY A 41 6.84 29.96 14.22
C GLY A 41 5.98 28.76 13.80
N PHE A 42 6.55 27.77 13.10
CA PHE A 42 5.79 26.60 12.67
C PHE A 42 5.11 25.88 13.83
N ARG A 43 3.93 25.36 13.57
CA ARG A 43 3.20 24.48 14.47
C ARG A 43 2.88 23.14 13.78
N ILE A 44 2.62 22.14 14.56
CA ILE A 44 2.15 20.86 14.05
C ILE A 44 0.65 21.01 13.83
N GLY A 45 0.19 20.73 12.61
CA GLY A 45 -1.22 20.63 12.28
C GLY A 45 -1.86 19.42 12.96
N ASP A 46 -3.14 19.54 13.30
CA ASP A 46 -3.92 18.37 13.69
C ASP A 46 -4.29 17.51 12.48
N GLU A 47 -4.84 16.33 12.73
CA GLU A 47 -5.15 15.36 11.68
C GLU A 47 -6.21 15.90 10.69
N THR A 48 -7.19 16.64 11.21
CA THR A 48 -8.28 17.22 10.41
C THR A 48 -7.72 18.30 9.46
N GLU A 49 -6.91 19.21 10.02
CA GLU A 49 -6.27 20.27 9.27
C GLU A 49 -5.34 19.71 8.18
N CYS A 50 -4.52 18.72 8.53
CA CYS A 50 -3.66 18.04 7.55
C CYS A 50 -4.45 17.33 6.45
N SER A 51 -5.62 16.78 6.77
CA SER A 51 -6.50 16.14 5.80
C SER A 51 -7.12 17.15 4.84
N LEU A 52 -7.58 18.30 5.34
CA LEU A 52 -8.10 19.38 4.51
C LEU A 52 -7.05 19.92 3.55
N ILE A 53 -5.84 20.19 4.03
CA ILE A 53 -4.73 20.65 3.18
C ILE A 53 -4.41 19.64 2.07
N LYS A 54 -4.48 18.33 2.37
CA LYS A 54 -4.26 17.29 1.36
C LYS A 54 -5.37 17.26 0.32
N LEU A 55 -6.62 17.44 0.74
CA LEU A 55 -7.77 17.52 -0.18
C LEU A 55 -7.67 18.74 -1.11
N GLU A 56 -7.42 19.93 -0.57
CA GLU A 56 -7.18 21.12 -1.37
C GLU A 56 -6.02 20.92 -2.35
N GLY A 57 -4.91 20.34 -1.87
CA GLY A 57 -3.74 20.10 -2.71
C GLY A 57 -3.99 19.10 -3.85
N ILE A 58 -4.82 18.07 -3.64
CA ILE A 58 -5.16 17.10 -4.70
C ILE A 58 -6.13 17.72 -5.71
N GLU A 59 -7.10 18.51 -5.26
CA GLU A 59 -8.02 19.24 -6.13
C GLU A 59 -7.25 20.22 -7.04
N ASP A 60 -6.38 21.06 -6.48
CA ASP A 60 -5.50 21.97 -7.22
C ASP A 60 -4.61 21.24 -8.22
N LEU A 61 -4.10 20.07 -7.85
CA LEU A 61 -3.27 19.24 -8.74
C LEU A 61 -4.09 18.76 -9.94
N PHE A 62 -5.29 18.26 -9.70
CA PHE A 62 -6.15 17.74 -10.76
C PHE A 62 -6.61 18.83 -11.70
N GLU A 63 -6.98 20.03 -11.19
CA GLU A 63 -7.30 21.18 -12.03
C GLU A 63 -6.15 21.54 -12.97
N LYS A 64 -4.93 21.63 -12.45
CA LYS A 64 -3.73 21.89 -13.25
C LYS A 64 -3.45 20.81 -14.30
N GLU A 65 -3.66 19.55 -13.97
CA GLU A 65 -3.48 18.47 -14.94
C GLU A 65 -4.57 18.44 -16.00
N TYR A 66 -5.81 18.81 -15.68
CA TYR A 66 -6.88 19.04 -16.66
C TYR A 66 -6.57 20.21 -17.60
N GLU A 67 -6.07 21.32 -17.08
CA GLU A 67 -5.66 22.47 -17.89
C GLU A 67 -4.55 22.09 -18.88
N LYS A 68 -3.60 21.23 -18.47
CA LYS A 68 -2.54 20.72 -19.36
C LYS A 68 -3.09 19.75 -20.42
N GLY A 69 -4.16 19.03 -20.13
CA GLY A 69 -4.82 18.10 -21.04
C GLY A 69 -3.92 16.97 -21.52
N SER A 70 -2.99 16.47 -20.69
CA SER A 70 -2.08 15.39 -21.08
C SER A 70 -2.84 14.09 -21.31
N GLU A 71 -2.56 13.39 -22.42
CA GLU A 71 -3.19 12.11 -22.75
C GLU A 71 -2.98 11.06 -21.63
N GLY A 72 -1.81 11.09 -20.99
CA GLY A 72 -1.50 10.19 -19.87
C GLY A 72 -2.43 10.40 -18.68
N PHE A 73 -2.68 11.66 -18.29
CA PHE A 73 -3.57 11.97 -17.17
C PHE A 73 -5.03 11.63 -17.52
N LEU A 74 -5.48 12.03 -18.71
CA LEU A 74 -6.85 11.70 -19.16
C LEU A 74 -7.09 10.20 -19.22
N GLY A 75 -6.10 9.41 -19.68
CA GLY A 75 -6.15 7.95 -19.66
C GLY A 75 -6.19 7.35 -18.25
N LEU A 76 -5.55 7.97 -17.25
CA LEU A 76 -5.68 7.57 -15.85
C LEU A 76 -7.09 7.85 -15.32
N VAL A 77 -7.62 9.04 -15.58
CA VAL A 77 -9.00 9.42 -15.18
C VAL A 77 -10.01 8.45 -15.79
N GLU A 78 -9.90 8.14 -17.09
CA GLU A 78 -10.80 7.21 -17.77
C GLU A 78 -10.73 5.79 -17.17
N ARG A 79 -9.55 5.34 -16.77
CA ARG A 79 -9.35 3.99 -16.25
C ARG A 79 -9.71 3.82 -14.78
N PHE A 80 -9.46 4.83 -13.95
CA PHE A 80 -9.60 4.76 -12.50
C PHE A 80 -10.71 5.66 -11.93
N GLY A 81 -11.26 6.55 -12.72
CA GLY A 81 -12.45 7.32 -12.38
C GLY A 81 -13.71 6.45 -12.45
N ASP A 82 -14.77 6.89 -11.79
CA ASP A 82 -16.10 6.26 -11.82
C ASP A 82 -17.14 7.29 -12.26
N ASN A 83 -18.02 6.89 -13.19
CA ASN A 83 -19.21 7.65 -13.64
C ASN A 83 -19.00 9.19 -13.80
N ARG A 84 -17.84 9.62 -14.32
CA ARG A 84 -17.41 11.02 -14.48
C ARG A 84 -16.94 11.71 -13.18
N GLN A 85 -16.52 10.95 -12.17
CA GLN A 85 -15.95 11.48 -10.95
C GLN A 85 -14.50 11.02 -10.80
N ASP A 86 -13.62 11.93 -10.40
CA ASP A 86 -12.18 11.70 -10.23
C ASP A 86 -11.84 11.16 -8.82
N VAL A 87 -12.84 11.15 -7.93
CA VAL A 87 -12.65 10.79 -6.51
C VAL A 87 -11.90 9.49 -6.31
N PRO A 88 -12.18 8.38 -7.05
CA PRO A 88 -11.43 7.14 -6.88
C PRO A 88 -9.95 7.28 -7.23
N LEU A 89 -9.62 8.07 -8.25
CA LEU A 89 -8.24 8.33 -8.63
C LEU A 89 -7.54 9.25 -7.62
N GLN A 90 -8.23 10.27 -7.12
CA GLN A 90 -7.71 11.14 -6.05
C GLN A 90 -7.40 10.35 -4.78
N ASP A 91 -8.31 9.46 -4.36
CA ASP A 91 -8.10 8.57 -3.21
C ASP A 91 -6.91 7.63 -3.41
N LEU A 92 -6.73 7.11 -4.63
CA LEU A 92 -5.58 6.27 -4.97
C LEU A 92 -4.27 7.05 -4.84
N VAL A 93 -4.23 8.30 -5.37
CA VAL A 93 -3.06 9.18 -5.27
C VAL A 93 -2.76 9.52 -3.82
N LEU A 94 -3.76 9.86 -3.00
CA LEU A 94 -3.57 10.19 -1.59
C LEU A 94 -3.08 8.99 -0.78
N ARG A 95 -3.60 7.78 -1.05
CA ARG A 95 -3.11 6.54 -0.42
C ARG A 95 -1.67 6.24 -0.81
N LEU A 96 -1.33 6.37 -2.09
CA LEU A 96 0.05 6.21 -2.56
C LEU A 96 0.98 7.24 -1.92
N HIS A 97 0.57 8.52 -1.87
CA HIS A 97 1.30 9.57 -1.19
C HIS A 97 1.56 9.21 0.28
N GLY A 98 0.53 8.78 1.03
CA GLY A 98 0.69 8.36 2.43
C GLY A 98 1.68 7.19 2.58
N PHE A 99 1.65 6.22 1.65
CA PHE A 99 2.57 5.08 1.66
C PHE A 99 4.01 5.50 1.39
N ILE A 100 4.26 6.33 0.38
CA ILE A 100 5.63 6.73 0.01
C ILE A 100 6.29 7.61 1.07
N GLN A 101 5.51 8.37 1.87
CA GLN A 101 6.04 9.17 2.98
C GLN A 101 6.71 8.30 4.07
N SER A 102 6.44 7.00 4.11
CA SER A 102 7.14 6.07 5.01
C SER A 102 8.56 5.71 4.53
N LYS A 103 8.95 6.11 3.32
CA LYS A 103 10.26 5.81 2.73
C LYS A 103 11.29 6.88 3.09
N PRO A 104 12.57 6.51 3.24
CA PRO A 104 13.64 7.48 3.54
C PRO A 104 13.78 8.57 2.49
N ASP A 105 13.65 8.22 1.21
CA ASP A 105 13.58 9.12 0.08
C ASP A 105 12.35 8.76 -0.78
N PRO A 106 11.20 9.43 -0.55
CA PRO A 106 9.95 9.15 -1.24
C PRO A 106 10.05 9.32 -2.76
N ARG A 107 10.77 10.34 -3.21
CA ARG A 107 10.90 10.65 -4.64
C ARG A 107 11.75 9.61 -5.36
N GLN A 108 12.93 9.32 -4.84
CA GLN A 108 13.81 8.31 -5.39
C GLN A 108 13.11 6.94 -5.42
N TRP A 109 12.45 6.58 -4.33
CA TRP A 109 11.69 5.33 -4.27
C TRP A 109 10.63 5.23 -5.37
N LEU A 110 9.90 6.32 -5.62
CA LEU A 110 8.87 6.35 -6.67
C LEU A 110 9.49 6.21 -8.06
N GLU A 111 10.58 6.94 -8.34
CA GLU A 111 11.30 6.87 -9.60
C GLU A 111 11.83 5.44 -9.88
N GLU A 112 12.40 4.78 -8.87
CA GLU A 112 12.83 3.38 -8.96
C GLU A 112 11.66 2.43 -9.24
N ARG A 113 10.51 2.62 -8.57
CA ARG A 113 9.32 1.76 -8.78
C ARG A 113 8.72 1.93 -10.17
N VAL A 114 8.73 3.14 -10.73
CA VAL A 114 8.29 3.38 -12.12
C VAL A 114 9.13 2.55 -13.11
N GLN A 115 10.44 2.43 -12.88
CA GLN A 115 11.31 1.61 -13.73
C GLN A 115 10.94 0.11 -13.69
N ASP A 116 10.39 -0.40 -12.58
CA ASP A 116 9.94 -1.78 -12.48
C ASP A 116 8.80 -2.11 -13.45
N PHE A 117 8.12 -1.10 -13.98
CA PHE A 117 7.04 -1.24 -14.98
C PHE A 117 7.51 -0.95 -16.41
N ALA A 118 8.73 -0.43 -16.59
CA ALA A 118 9.32 -0.17 -17.92
C ALA A 118 9.90 -1.46 -18.55
N LEU A 119 9.08 -2.52 -18.57
CA LEU A 119 9.46 -3.85 -19.02
C LEU A 119 8.92 -4.13 -20.43
N LYS A 120 9.67 -4.93 -21.20
CA LYS A 120 9.15 -5.52 -22.44
C LYS A 120 8.13 -6.61 -22.12
N ALA A 121 7.26 -6.90 -23.08
CA ALA A 121 6.15 -7.86 -22.88
C ALA A 121 6.64 -9.26 -22.46
N ASP A 122 7.81 -9.70 -22.91
CA ASP A 122 8.44 -10.97 -22.59
C ASP A 122 9.12 -11.00 -21.19
N GLU A 123 9.31 -9.83 -20.59
CA GLU A 123 9.92 -9.68 -19.25
C GLU A 123 8.87 -9.56 -18.14
N ILE A 124 7.62 -9.23 -18.48
CA ILE A 124 6.54 -8.99 -17.51
C ILE A 124 6.35 -10.19 -16.57
N GLU A 125 6.30 -11.41 -17.11
CA GLU A 125 6.09 -12.63 -16.31
C GLU A 125 7.24 -12.88 -15.31
N LYS A 126 8.44 -12.38 -15.59
CA LYS A 126 9.63 -12.52 -14.73
C LYS A 126 9.75 -11.41 -13.67
N SER A 127 8.94 -10.37 -13.76
CA SER A 127 9.01 -9.23 -12.86
C SER A 127 8.63 -9.62 -11.41
N PRO A 128 9.24 -8.99 -10.40
CA PRO A 128 8.91 -9.23 -9.00
C PRO A 128 7.43 -8.99 -8.69
N TRP A 129 6.85 -7.94 -9.28
CA TRP A 129 5.44 -7.60 -9.05
C TRP A 129 4.47 -8.61 -9.70
N CYS A 130 4.79 -9.13 -10.89
CA CYS A 130 3.98 -10.17 -11.53
C CYS A 130 4.01 -11.46 -10.70
N ARG A 131 5.17 -11.85 -10.16
CA ARG A 131 5.29 -13.00 -9.26
C ARG A 131 4.50 -12.80 -7.97
N ALA A 132 4.56 -11.61 -7.38
CA ALA A 132 3.78 -11.29 -6.18
C ALA A 132 2.27 -11.37 -6.47
N LEU A 133 1.81 -10.82 -7.60
CA LEU A 133 0.41 -10.88 -8.03
C LEU A 133 -0.05 -12.33 -8.25
N LEU A 134 0.74 -13.14 -8.96
CA LEU A 134 0.43 -14.55 -9.17
C LEU A 134 0.40 -15.35 -7.87
N SER A 135 1.28 -15.03 -6.92
CA SER A 135 1.27 -15.64 -5.58
C SER A 135 0.00 -15.29 -4.83
N GLN A 136 -0.44 -14.03 -4.87
CA GLN A 136 -1.69 -13.61 -4.24
C GLN A 136 -2.91 -14.31 -4.87
N ILE A 137 -2.98 -14.33 -6.20
CA ILE A 137 -4.08 -15.02 -6.91
C ILE A 137 -4.14 -16.51 -6.51
N ARG A 138 -2.99 -17.19 -6.39
CA ARG A 138 -2.96 -18.59 -5.95
C ARG A 138 -3.48 -18.77 -4.53
N MET A 139 -3.10 -17.88 -3.62
CA MET A 139 -3.62 -17.89 -2.24
C MET A 139 -5.14 -17.72 -2.23
N ASP A 140 -5.66 -16.77 -2.98
CA ASP A 140 -7.09 -16.48 -3.02
C ASP A 140 -7.88 -17.66 -3.63
N LEU A 141 -7.39 -18.23 -4.75
CA LEU A 141 -8.00 -19.40 -5.38
C LEU A 141 -7.99 -20.61 -4.44
N THR A 142 -6.87 -20.87 -3.76
CA THR A 142 -6.74 -21.98 -2.81
C THR A 142 -7.71 -21.81 -1.64
N GLY A 143 -7.78 -20.60 -1.06
CA GLY A 143 -8.72 -20.29 0.01
C GLY A 143 -10.19 -20.46 -0.40
N ALA A 144 -10.55 -20.01 -1.61
CA ALA A 144 -11.91 -20.21 -2.16
C ALA A 144 -12.22 -21.70 -2.34
N MET A 145 -11.27 -22.47 -2.87
CA MET A 145 -11.43 -23.93 -3.03
C MET A 145 -11.62 -24.66 -1.71
N ASP A 146 -10.90 -24.25 -0.66
CA ASP A 146 -11.03 -24.85 0.67
C ASP A 146 -12.43 -24.56 1.26
N LEU A 147 -12.95 -23.34 1.11
CA LEU A 147 -14.31 -22.99 1.51
C LEU A 147 -15.37 -23.80 0.75
N LEU A 148 -15.19 -24.00 -0.56
CA LEU A 148 -16.11 -24.83 -1.36
C LEU A 148 -16.04 -26.31 -0.95
N ARG A 149 -14.86 -26.85 -0.62
CA ARG A 149 -14.72 -28.21 -0.09
C ARG A 149 -15.44 -28.38 1.24
N ASP A 150 -15.33 -27.40 2.14
CA ASP A 150 -16.07 -27.40 3.41
C ASP A 150 -17.59 -27.31 3.17
N ALA A 151 -18.03 -26.48 2.25
CA ALA A 151 -19.44 -26.40 1.84
C ALA A 151 -19.94 -27.73 1.27
N LEU A 152 -19.13 -28.42 0.46
CA LEU A 152 -19.46 -29.73 -0.10
C LEU A 152 -19.64 -30.78 1.01
N VAL A 153 -18.76 -30.76 2.03
CA VAL A 153 -18.92 -31.64 3.21
C VAL A 153 -20.25 -31.37 3.93
N LEU A 154 -20.64 -30.10 4.07
CA LEU A 154 -21.89 -29.71 4.70
C LEU A 154 -23.10 -30.14 3.86
N CYS A 155 -23.04 -29.99 2.52
CA CYS A 155 -24.12 -30.44 1.62
C CYS A 155 -24.39 -31.94 1.71
N ARG A 156 -23.36 -32.76 1.98
CA ARG A 156 -23.45 -34.23 2.05
C ARG A 156 -23.95 -34.76 3.39
N LYS A 157 -23.99 -33.92 4.44
CA LYS A 157 -24.52 -34.33 5.75
C LYS A 157 -26.01 -34.64 5.69
N PRO A 158 -26.55 -35.49 6.61
CA PRO A 158 -27.97 -35.71 6.77
C PRO A 158 -28.69 -34.36 6.99
N GLY A 159 -29.69 -34.06 6.13
CA GLY A 159 -30.39 -32.77 6.17
C GLY A 159 -29.69 -31.61 5.47
N GLY A 160 -28.52 -31.85 4.90
CA GLY A 160 -27.79 -30.84 4.13
C GLY A 160 -28.43 -30.50 2.77
N PRO A 161 -28.15 -29.34 2.19
CA PRO A 161 -28.76 -28.87 0.95
C PRO A 161 -28.12 -29.52 -0.30
N ARG A 162 -28.39 -30.81 -0.52
CA ARG A 162 -27.82 -31.63 -1.61
C ARG A 162 -28.03 -31.07 -3.01
N SER A 163 -29.02 -30.21 -3.20
CA SER A 163 -29.30 -29.57 -4.50
C SER A 163 -28.18 -28.70 -5.01
N TYR A 164 -27.29 -28.22 -4.13
CA TYR A 164 -26.13 -27.38 -4.49
C TYR A 164 -24.86 -28.19 -4.78
N GLU A 165 -24.85 -29.50 -4.53
CA GLU A 165 -23.65 -30.34 -4.67
C GLU A 165 -23.06 -30.28 -6.07
N ALA A 166 -23.89 -30.36 -7.11
CA ALA A 166 -23.44 -30.32 -8.50
C ALA A 166 -22.78 -28.96 -8.84
N ASN A 167 -23.39 -27.87 -8.40
CA ASN A 167 -22.85 -26.51 -8.65
C ASN A 167 -21.50 -26.30 -7.94
N ILE A 168 -21.39 -26.76 -6.68
CA ILE A 168 -20.13 -26.65 -5.93
C ILE A 168 -19.01 -27.46 -6.60
N LEU A 169 -19.32 -28.64 -7.14
CA LEU A 169 -18.34 -29.45 -7.87
C LEU A 169 -17.91 -28.80 -9.18
N ASP A 170 -18.81 -28.16 -9.90
CA ASP A 170 -18.49 -27.42 -11.12
C ASP A 170 -17.62 -26.19 -10.81
N ASP A 171 -17.97 -25.41 -9.78
CA ASP A 171 -17.18 -24.28 -9.32
C ASP A 171 -15.76 -24.71 -8.90
N LEU A 172 -15.61 -25.83 -8.17
CA LEU A 172 -14.31 -26.39 -7.81
C LEU A 172 -13.49 -26.75 -9.05
N ALA A 173 -14.08 -27.40 -10.06
CA ALA A 173 -13.39 -27.76 -11.29
C ALA A 173 -12.92 -26.52 -12.07
N GLN A 174 -13.74 -25.46 -12.10
CA GLN A 174 -13.35 -24.17 -12.71
C GLN A 174 -12.18 -23.53 -11.99
N LEU A 175 -12.19 -23.46 -10.64
CA LEU A 175 -11.10 -22.88 -9.86
C LEU A 175 -9.81 -23.71 -9.99
N GLU A 176 -9.87 -25.04 -10.04
CA GLU A 176 -8.73 -25.92 -10.32
C GLU A 176 -8.12 -25.64 -11.70
N GLY A 177 -8.97 -25.42 -12.70
CA GLY A 177 -8.54 -25.00 -14.04
C GLY A 177 -7.78 -23.67 -14.01
N LEU A 178 -8.30 -22.66 -13.31
CA LEU A 178 -7.65 -21.37 -13.15
C LEU A 178 -6.32 -21.50 -12.38
N LEU A 179 -6.27 -22.27 -11.32
CA LEU A 179 -5.06 -22.51 -10.54
C LEU A 179 -3.96 -23.13 -11.42
N SER A 180 -4.29 -24.12 -12.24
CA SER A 180 -3.35 -24.78 -13.16
C SER A 180 -2.74 -23.81 -14.18
N VAL A 181 -3.48 -22.80 -14.63
CA VAL A 181 -3.00 -21.75 -15.53
C VAL A 181 -1.96 -20.88 -14.83
N THR A 182 -2.22 -20.50 -13.57
CA THR A 182 -1.27 -19.68 -12.80
C THR A 182 0.03 -20.44 -12.51
N GLU A 183 -0.03 -21.74 -12.31
CA GLU A 183 1.16 -22.59 -12.08
C GLU A 183 2.02 -22.71 -13.34
N ARG A 184 1.40 -22.95 -14.50
CA ARG A 184 2.12 -23.04 -15.78
C ARG A 184 2.84 -21.74 -16.15
N ARG A 185 2.25 -20.58 -15.86
CA ARG A 185 2.89 -19.27 -16.07
C ARG A 185 4.03 -19.03 -15.08
N GLY A 186 3.88 -19.45 -13.81
CA GLY A 186 4.95 -19.37 -12.82
C GLY A 186 6.17 -20.24 -13.12
N LEU A 187 6.00 -21.40 -13.75
CA LEU A 187 7.08 -22.31 -14.14
C LEU A 187 7.88 -21.83 -15.36
N LYS A 188 7.29 -20.99 -16.22
CA LYS A 188 8.00 -20.38 -17.35
C LYS A 188 8.87 -19.18 -16.93
N ALA A 189 8.70 -18.69 -15.72
CA ALA A 189 9.42 -17.54 -15.14
C ALA A 189 10.62 -17.95 -14.25
N CYS A 190 10.84 -19.24 -14.01
CA CYS A 190 12.03 -19.84 -13.39
C CYS A 190 12.94 -20.40 -14.47
#